data_a6afff5f815b2fe3b0faa70e3148fed6
#
_entry.id   a6afff5f815b2fe3b0faa70e3148fed6
#
_cell.length_a   1.000
_cell.length_b   1.000
_cell.length_c   1.000
_cell.angle_alpha   90.00
_cell.angle_beta   90.00
_cell.angle_gamma   90.00
#
_symmetry.space_group_name_H-M   'P 1'
#
loop_
_entity.id
_entity.type
_entity.pdbx_description
1 polymer ?
#
loop_
_entity_poly.entity_id
_entity_poly.type
_entity_poly.pdbx_seq_one_letter_code
_entity_poly.pdbx_strand_id
1 'polypeptide(L)'
;KQLEAISPKENGRIATIAVSSGQQVKQGQTLIALDAGKQQAELAEQSASVRDEARKLRDMRKLVARGAVTTSELEGQEATVAQAQARVDAARYELSLRTLAAPFDGTVSLIDLSEGALVNSGDVLLHLDELAKLRLDLAVPERYLSLLRPGMAVTATSSAWPDQSFSGVLE
;
A
#
# COMPACT_ATOMS: atom_id res chain seq x y z
N LYS A 1 -16.65 -9.31 7.73
CA LYS A 1 -16.23 -7.91 7.94
C LYS A 1 -14.73 -7.92 8.13
N GLN A 2 -13.99 -7.36 7.19
CA GLN A 2 -12.56 -7.14 7.35
C GLN A 2 -12.38 -5.74 7.96
N LEU A 3 -11.73 -5.69 9.12
CA LEU A 3 -11.31 -4.47 9.78
C LEU A 3 -9.79 -4.51 9.83
N GLU A 4 -9.13 -3.56 9.24
CA GLU A 4 -7.68 -3.48 9.25
C GLU A 4 -7.21 -2.19 9.88
N ALA A 5 -6.25 -2.31 10.79
CA ALA A 5 -5.57 -1.19 11.41
C ALA A 5 -4.45 -0.70 10.48
N ILE A 6 -4.49 0.55 10.10
CA ILE A 6 -3.45 1.17 9.28
C ILE A 6 -2.40 1.77 10.20
N SER A 7 -1.19 1.26 10.09
CA SER A 7 -0.05 1.62 10.92
C SER A 7 1.19 1.90 10.07
N PRO A 8 2.02 2.88 10.42
CA PRO A 8 3.29 3.11 9.75
C PRO A 8 4.27 2.00 10.07
N LYS A 9 5.13 1.66 9.12
CA LYS A 9 6.24 0.70 9.32
C LYS A 9 7.46 1.34 9.96
N GLU A 10 7.56 2.66 9.90
CA GLU A 10 8.66 3.45 10.44
C GLU A 10 8.14 4.69 11.17
N ASN A 11 8.99 5.21 12.06
CA ASN A 11 8.71 6.46 12.75
C ASN A 11 8.75 7.63 11.78
N GLY A 12 7.89 8.61 11.99
CA GLY A 12 7.87 9.81 11.16
C GLY A 12 6.94 10.90 11.68
N ARG A 13 6.93 12.00 10.96
CA ARG A 13 5.99 13.10 11.18
C ARG A 13 4.91 13.05 10.10
N ILE A 14 3.65 13.21 10.47
CA ILE A 14 2.55 13.31 9.50
C ILE A 14 2.72 14.61 8.72
N ALA A 15 2.89 14.50 7.41
CA ALA A 15 2.92 15.64 6.50
C ALA A 15 1.51 16.00 6.03
N THR A 16 0.72 15.01 5.65
CA THR A 16 -0.63 15.23 5.10
C THR A 16 -1.56 14.06 5.46
N ILE A 17 -2.80 14.40 5.79
CA ILE A 17 -3.90 13.45 5.94
C ILE A 17 -4.81 13.65 4.72
N ALA A 18 -4.77 12.69 3.78
CA ALA A 18 -5.42 12.80 2.47
C ALA A 18 -6.89 12.35 2.47
N VAL A 19 -7.42 11.95 3.61
CA VAL A 19 -8.78 11.41 3.75
C VAL A 19 -9.49 11.97 4.97
N SER A 20 -10.81 11.89 4.97
CA SER A 20 -11.67 12.30 6.09
C SER A 20 -12.33 11.10 6.75
N SER A 21 -12.72 11.25 8.01
CA SER A 21 -13.51 10.24 8.73
C SER A 21 -14.81 9.91 7.97
N GLY A 22 -15.10 8.62 7.80
CA GLY A 22 -16.27 8.14 7.06
C GLY A 22 -16.12 8.16 5.54
N GLN A 23 -14.98 8.59 5.00
CA GLN A 23 -14.74 8.62 3.56
C GLN A 23 -14.57 7.21 2.99
N GLN A 24 -15.20 6.95 1.85
CA GLN A 24 -14.93 5.74 1.05
C GLN A 24 -13.63 5.91 0.26
N VAL A 25 -12.80 4.88 0.29
CA VAL A 25 -11.51 4.87 -0.41
C VAL A 25 -11.35 3.60 -1.23
N LYS A 26 -10.54 3.68 -2.26
CA LYS A 26 -10.17 2.55 -3.13
C LYS A 26 -8.83 1.96 -2.73
N GLN A 27 -8.62 0.68 -3.03
CA GLN A 27 -7.33 0.02 -2.88
C GLN A 27 -6.22 0.85 -3.54
N GLY A 28 -5.12 1.04 -2.83
CA GLY A 28 -3.98 1.83 -3.30
C GLY A 28 -4.13 3.35 -3.15
N GLN A 29 -5.30 3.85 -2.74
CA GLN A 29 -5.48 5.28 -2.46
C GLN A 29 -4.66 5.70 -1.24
N THR A 30 -3.94 6.82 -1.35
CA THR A 30 -3.17 7.37 -0.23
C THR A 30 -4.11 7.84 0.88
N LEU A 31 -3.84 7.39 2.09
CA LEU A 31 -4.57 7.76 3.31
C LEU A 31 -3.80 8.83 4.10
N ILE A 32 -2.54 8.56 4.39
CA ILE A 32 -1.65 9.43 5.16
C ILE A 32 -0.29 9.44 4.47
N ALA A 33 0.32 10.62 4.37
CA ALA A 33 1.70 10.79 3.95
C ALA A 33 2.54 11.30 5.13
N LEU A 34 3.67 10.65 5.35
CA LEU A 34 4.69 11.10 6.30
C LEU A 34 5.69 12.03 5.59
N ASP A 35 6.41 12.84 6.36
CA ASP A 35 7.50 13.65 5.82
C ASP A 35 8.55 12.74 5.16
N ALA A 36 8.81 13.00 3.90
CA ALA A 36 9.65 12.20 3.01
C ALA A 36 10.82 12.99 2.42
N GLY A 37 11.10 14.19 2.89
CA GLY A 37 12.11 15.07 2.30
C GLY A 37 13.49 14.41 2.20
N LYS A 38 13.92 13.71 3.25
CA LYS A 38 15.19 12.97 3.26
C LYS A 38 15.19 11.83 2.22
N GLN A 39 14.14 11.03 2.17
CA GLN A 39 14.02 9.88 1.26
C GLN A 39 13.92 10.32 -0.20
N GLN A 40 13.25 11.45 -0.46
CA GLN A 40 13.18 12.04 -1.81
C GLN A 40 14.57 12.51 -2.27
N ALA A 41 15.35 13.18 -1.39
CA ALA A 41 16.70 13.61 -1.69
C ALA A 41 17.63 12.41 -1.94
N GLU A 42 17.54 11.36 -1.13
CA GLU A 42 18.31 10.12 -1.29
C GLU A 42 17.98 9.45 -2.65
N LEU A 43 16.71 9.30 -2.99
CA LEU A 43 16.30 8.73 -4.27
C LEU A 43 16.83 9.57 -5.45
N ALA A 44 16.82 10.89 -5.35
CA ALA A 44 17.34 11.78 -6.36
C ALA A 44 18.85 11.61 -6.55
N GLU A 45 19.61 11.50 -5.45
CA GLU A 45 21.06 11.25 -5.47
C GLU A 45 21.40 9.91 -6.13
N GLN A 46 20.77 8.81 -5.69
CA GLN A 46 21.00 7.49 -6.26
C GLN A 46 20.59 7.42 -7.74
N SER A 47 19.52 8.10 -8.12
CA SER A 47 19.07 8.19 -9.52
C SER A 47 20.08 8.95 -10.40
N ALA A 48 20.72 9.99 -9.86
CA ALA A 48 21.80 10.69 -10.56
C ALA A 48 23.04 9.80 -10.75
N SER A 49 23.39 9.01 -9.72
CA SER A 49 24.49 8.05 -9.79
C SER A 49 24.27 7.00 -10.89
N VAL A 50 23.06 6.40 -10.96
CA VAL A 50 22.75 5.44 -12.05
C VAL A 50 22.87 6.08 -13.42
N ARG A 51 22.41 7.31 -13.61
CA ARG A 51 22.52 8.00 -14.90
C ARG A 51 23.97 8.20 -15.31
N ASP A 52 24.85 8.55 -14.37
CA ASP A 52 26.28 8.72 -14.65
C ASP A 52 26.95 7.39 -15.00
N GLU A 53 26.72 6.35 -14.20
CA GLU A 53 27.30 5.03 -14.44
C GLU A 53 26.77 4.39 -15.75
N ALA A 54 25.51 4.58 -16.07
CA ALA A 54 24.94 4.14 -17.35
C ALA A 54 25.52 4.91 -18.55
N ARG A 55 25.84 6.20 -18.38
CA ARG A 55 26.53 6.98 -19.42
C ARG A 55 27.95 6.43 -19.67
N LYS A 56 28.73 6.19 -18.60
CA LYS A 56 30.04 5.57 -18.68
C LYS A 56 30.00 4.22 -19.41
N LEU A 57 29.00 3.39 -19.06
CA LEU A 57 28.80 2.09 -19.71
C LEU A 57 28.52 2.23 -21.20
N ARG A 58 27.68 3.17 -21.63
CA ARG A 58 27.42 3.42 -23.05
C ARG A 58 28.69 3.84 -23.80
N ASP A 59 29.50 4.67 -23.17
CA ASP A 59 30.78 5.14 -23.79
C ASP A 59 31.80 4.01 -23.86
N MET A 60 31.92 3.18 -22.81
CA MET A 60 32.80 2.00 -22.82
C MET A 60 32.40 0.97 -23.88
N ARG A 61 31.10 0.74 -24.12
CA ARG A 61 30.65 -0.14 -25.21
C ARG A 61 31.12 0.30 -26.58
N LYS A 62 31.19 1.60 -26.85
CA LYS A 62 31.74 2.13 -28.09
C LYS A 62 33.26 1.93 -28.18
N LEU A 63 33.95 2.00 -27.04
CA LEU A 63 35.42 1.83 -26.97
C LEU A 63 35.84 0.36 -27.10
N VAL A 64 35.04 -0.58 -26.53
CA VAL A 64 35.27 -2.03 -26.72
C VAL A 64 35.21 -2.40 -28.21
N ALA A 65 34.19 -1.86 -28.93
CA ALA A 65 34.03 -2.10 -30.35
C ALA A 65 35.28 -1.61 -31.20
N ARG A 66 36.05 -0.69 -30.65
CA ARG A 66 37.29 -0.16 -31.26
C ARG A 66 38.55 -0.80 -30.69
N GLY A 67 38.46 -1.79 -29.79
CA GLY A 67 39.58 -2.43 -29.12
C GLY A 67 40.33 -1.56 -28.10
N ALA A 68 39.75 -0.43 -27.67
CA ALA A 68 40.34 0.50 -26.71
C ALA A 68 40.06 0.18 -25.24
N VAL A 69 39.10 -0.70 -24.97
CA VAL A 69 38.72 -1.19 -23.64
C VAL A 69 38.51 -2.70 -23.71
N THR A 70 38.90 -3.43 -22.68
CA THR A 70 38.73 -4.88 -22.60
C THR A 70 37.28 -5.28 -22.24
N THR A 71 36.91 -6.52 -22.60
CA THR A 71 35.62 -7.09 -22.22
C THR A 71 35.47 -7.16 -20.69
N SER A 72 36.55 -7.46 -19.97
CA SER A 72 36.53 -7.52 -18.50
C SER A 72 36.26 -6.15 -17.86
N GLU A 73 36.81 -5.07 -18.42
CA GLU A 73 36.51 -3.71 -17.95
C GLU A 73 35.03 -3.33 -18.22
N LEU A 74 34.50 -3.74 -19.38
CA LEU A 74 33.07 -3.53 -19.69
C LEU A 74 32.15 -4.28 -18.71
N GLU A 75 32.45 -5.54 -18.44
CA GLU A 75 31.70 -6.37 -17.45
C GLU A 75 31.77 -5.75 -16.05
N GLY A 76 32.95 -5.22 -15.66
CA GLY A 76 33.08 -4.49 -14.40
C GLY A 76 32.20 -3.25 -14.32
N GLN A 77 32.08 -2.49 -15.42
CA GLN A 77 31.19 -1.33 -15.48
C GLN A 77 29.70 -1.74 -15.47
N GLU A 78 29.35 -2.84 -16.12
CA GLU A 78 27.99 -3.40 -16.06
C GLU A 78 27.61 -3.78 -14.64
N ALA A 79 28.52 -4.39 -13.88
CA ALA A 79 28.31 -4.69 -12.46
C ALA A 79 28.13 -3.41 -11.63
N THR A 80 28.90 -2.36 -11.93
CA THR A 80 28.78 -1.05 -11.26
C THR A 80 27.41 -0.43 -11.50
N VAL A 81 26.90 -0.47 -12.73
CA VAL A 81 25.54 0.01 -13.06
C VAL A 81 24.48 -0.79 -12.31
N ALA A 82 24.63 -2.12 -12.25
CA ALA A 82 23.70 -2.98 -11.52
C ALA A 82 23.67 -2.67 -10.02
N GLN A 83 24.82 -2.42 -9.40
CA GLN A 83 24.91 -1.99 -8.00
C GLN A 83 24.25 -0.62 -7.77
N ALA A 84 24.49 0.33 -8.66
CA ALA A 84 23.86 1.65 -8.59
C ALA A 84 22.33 1.54 -8.72
N GLN A 85 21.83 0.68 -9.61
CA GLN A 85 20.40 0.42 -9.76
C GLN A 85 19.79 -0.19 -8.49
N ALA A 86 20.48 -1.14 -7.86
CA ALA A 86 20.03 -1.73 -6.59
C ALA A 86 19.88 -0.68 -5.46
N ARG A 87 20.77 0.34 -5.45
CA ARG A 87 20.65 1.46 -4.49
C ARG A 87 19.43 2.34 -4.78
N VAL A 88 19.13 2.60 -6.06
CA VAL A 88 17.88 3.30 -6.44
C VAL A 88 16.65 2.54 -5.97
N ASP A 89 16.64 1.22 -6.16
CA ASP A 89 15.51 0.39 -5.77
C ASP A 89 15.32 0.37 -4.24
N ALA A 90 16.43 0.33 -3.48
CA ALA A 90 16.40 0.47 -2.02
C ALA A 90 15.86 1.85 -1.60
N ALA A 91 16.37 2.93 -2.18
CA ALA A 91 15.91 4.29 -1.87
C ALA A 91 14.42 4.49 -2.23
N ARG A 92 13.96 3.88 -3.32
CA ARG A 92 12.54 3.90 -3.71
C ARG A 92 11.67 3.14 -2.71
N TYR A 93 12.13 2.00 -2.22
CA TYR A 93 11.43 1.26 -1.17
C TYR A 93 11.31 2.09 0.10
N GLU A 94 12.38 2.68 0.60
CA GLU A 94 12.37 3.57 1.77
C GLU A 94 11.40 4.74 1.60
N LEU A 95 11.37 5.34 0.41
CA LEU A 95 10.39 6.40 0.10
C LEU A 95 8.95 5.86 0.15
N SER A 96 8.72 4.65 -0.34
CA SER A 96 7.38 4.04 -0.34
C SER A 96 6.82 3.83 1.06
N LEU A 97 7.68 3.63 2.07
CA LEU A 97 7.27 3.47 3.47
C LEU A 97 6.72 4.77 4.10
N ARG A 98 6.94 5.92 3.43
CA ARG A 98 6.43 7.22 3.86
C ARG A 98 4.98 7.50 3.44
N THR A 99 4.38 6.60 2.68
CA THR A 99 2.99 6.73 2.22
C THR A 99 2.19 5.53 2.69
N LEU A 100 1.15 5.78 3.48
CA LEU A 100 0.20 4.77 3.93
C LEU A 100 -0.97 4.79 2.96
N ALA A 101 -1.16 3.68 2.24
CA ALA A 101 -2.25 3.52 1.27
C ALA A 101 -3.26 2.48 1.74
N ALA A 102 -4.47 2.55 1.22
CA ALA A 102 -5.54 1.60 1.51
C ALA A 102 -5.20 0.21 0.95
N PRO A 103 -5.19 -0.86 1.76
CA PRO A 103 -4.91 -2.21 1.30
C PRO A 103 -6.07 -2.83 0.51
N PHE A 104 -7.28 -2.33 0.68
CA PHE A 104 -8.52 -2.74 0.00
C PHE A 104 -9.52 -1.58 -0.08
N ASP A 105 -10.60 -1.76 -0.84
CA ASP A 105 -11.70 -0.81 -0.93
C ASP A 105 -12.50 -0.81 0.39
N GLY A 106 -12.67 0.35 1.02
CA GLY A 106 -13.34 0.40 2.31
C GLY A 106 -13.73 1.80 2.74
N THR A 107 -14.18 1.92 3.98
CA THR A 107 -14.54 3.18 4.62
C THR A 107 -13.60 3.46 5.78
N VAL A 108 -13.06 4.66 5.79
CA VAL A 108 -12.16 5.15 6.85
C VAL A 108 -12.91 5.37 8.14
N SER A 109 -12.38 4.86 9.25
CA SER A 109 -12.91 5.09 10.60
C SER A 109 -12.73 6.55 11.05
N LEU A 110 -13.12 6.84 12.29
CA LEU A 110 -12.82 8.13 12.91
C LEU A 110 -11.31 8.35 12.96
N ILE A 111 -10.88 9.50 12.46
CA ILE A 111 -9.49 9.96 12.48
C ILE A 111 -9.33 10.95 13.64
N ASP A 112 -8.44 10.62 14.57
CA ASP A 112 -8.02 11.49 15.67
C ASP A 112 -6.53 11.79 15.54
N LEU A 113 -6.16 12.40 14.42
CA LEU A 113 -4.78 12.71 14.07
C LEU A 113 -4.69 14.14 13.55
N SER A 114 -3.52 14.72 13.73
CA SER A 114 -3.20 16.06 13.22
C SER A 114 -1.95 16.03 12.34
N GLU A 115 -1.95 16.83 11.29
CA GLU A 115 -0.74 17.09 10.51
C GLU A 115 0.33 17.70 11.42
N GLY A 116 1.57 17.28 11.24
CA GLY A 116 2.69 17.64 12.09
C GLY A 116 2.89 16.74 13.32
N ALA A 117 1.96 15.84 13.65
CA ALA A 117 2.13 14.88 14.75
C ALA A 117 3.25 13.87 14.46
N LEU A 118 3.97 13.48 15.50
CA LEU A 118 4.94 12.39 15.46
C LEU A 118 4.21 11.06 15.68
N VAL A 119 4.55 10.08 14.84
CA VAL A 119 4.03 8.71 14.93
C VAL A 119 5.16 7.71 14.95
N ASN A 120 4.96 6.60 15.65
CA ASN A 120 5.94 5.53 15.75
C ASN A 120 5.50 4.33 14.90
N SER A 121 6.48 3.50 14.55
CA SER A 121 6.20 2.22 13.89
C SER A 121 5.23 1.39 14.73
N GLY A 122 4.15 0.93 14.11
CA GLY A 122 3.11 0.12 14.74
C GLY A 122 1.99 0.90 15.44
N ASP A 123 2.08 2.23 15.55
CA ASP A 123 0.97 3.04 16.06
C ASP A 123 -0.24 2.89 15.12
N VAL A 124 -1.41 2.59 15.67
CA VAL A 124 -2.64 2.52 14.87
C VAL A 124 -3.13 3.94 14.60
N LEU A 125 -3.07 4.35 13.34
CA LEU A 125 -3.44 5.71 12.92
C LEU A 125 -4.92 5.83 12.57
N LEU A 126 -5.46 4.83 11.90
CA LEU A 126 -6.87 4.72 11.55
C LEU A 126 -7.22 3.25 11.28
N HIS A 127 -8.50 2.96 11.22
CA HIS A 127 -9.01 1.67 10.78
C HIS A 127 -9.70 1.82 9.42
N LEU A 128 -9.58 0.80 8.59
CA LEU A 128 -10.30 0.68 7.34
C LEU A 128 -11.30 -0.46 7.44
N ASP A 129 -12.57 -0.15 7.25
CA ASP A 129 -13.69 -1.10 7.30
C ASP A 129 -14.10 -1.50 5.88
N GLU A 130 -14.03 -2.80 5.56
CA GLU A 130 -14.63 -3.33 4.34
C GLU A 130 -16.14 -3.51 4.55
N LEU A 131 -16.94 -2.60 4.03
CA LEU A 131 -18.41 -2.64 4.13
C LEU A 131 -19.07 -3.40 2.97
N ALA A 132 -18.31 -3.88 2.00
CA ALA A 132 -18.87 -4.56 0.82
C ALA A 132 -19.54 -5.90 1.15
N LYS A 133 -19.15 -6.54 2.26
CA LYS A 133 -19.77 -7.78 2.74
C LYS A 133 -20.06 -7.68 4.24
N LEU A 134 -21.32 -7.74 4.60
CA LEU A 134 -21.74 -7.85 5.99
C LEU A 134 -22.02 -9.32 6.30
N ARG A 135 -21.50 -9.80 7.42
CA ARG A 135 -21.85 -11.10 7.97
C ARG A 135 -22.88 -10.88 9.06
N LEU A 136 -23.96 -11.62 8.99
CA LEU A 136 -25.02 -11.65 10.00
C LEU A 136 -25.04 -13.05 10.61
N ASP A 137 -24.74 -13.16 11.90
CA ASP A 137 -24.82 -14.40 12.65
C ASP A 137 -26.22 -14.52 13.25
N LEU A 138 -26.96 -15.56 12.86
CA LEU A 138 -28.30 -15.81 13.31
C LEU A 138 -28.38 -17.12 14.12
N ALA A 139 -28.99 -17.08 15.27
CA ALA A 139 -29.31 -18.29 16.01
C ALA A 139 -30.61 -18.92 15.46
N VAL A 140 -30.46 -20.08 14.83
CA VAL A 140 -31.59 -20.81 14.25
C VAL A 140 -31.96 -21.99 15.18
N PRO A 141 -33.23 -22.17 15.54
CA PRO A 141 -33.69 -23.34 16.33
C PRO A 141 -33.35 -24.66 15.58
N GLU A 142 -32.93 -25.67 16.34
CA GLU A 142 -32.48 -26.99 15.84
C GLU A 142 -33.48 -27.65 14.88
N ARG A 143 -34.77 -27.47 15.10
CA ARG A 143 -35.86 -28.02 14.24
C ARG A 143 -35.79 -27.57 12.78
N TYR A 144 -35.09 -26.47 12.48
CA TYR A 144 -34.93 -25.95 11.10
C TYR A 144 -33.61 -26.33 10.44
N LEU A 145 -32.68 -26.94 11.19
CA LEU A 145 -31.35 -27.30 10.68
C LEU A 145 -31.40 -28.22 9.46
N SER A 146 -32.35 -29.14 9.41
CA SER A 146 -32.52 -30.07 8.28
C SER A 146 -32.92 -29.37 6.96
N LEU A 147 -33.46 -28.17 7.05
CA LEU A 147 -33.90 -27.36 5.89
C LEU A 147 -32.85 -26.40 5.40
N LEU A 148 -31.81 -26.17 6.18
CA LEU A 148 -30.73 -25.24 5.84
C LEU A 148 -29.58 -25.95 5.11
N ARG A 149 -29.12 -25.36 4.05
CA ARG A 149 -27.96 -25.84 3.30
C ARG A 149 -27.05 -24.65 2.95
N PRO A 150 -25.73 -24.79 3.02
CA PRO A 150 -24.81 -23.80 2.50
C PRO A 150 -25.15 -23.43 1.05
N GLY A 151 -25.07 -22.15 0.73
CA GLY A 151 -25.43 -21.64 -0.60
C GLY A 151 -26.89 -21.23 -0.79
N MET A 152 -27.76 -21.43 0.20
CA MET A 152 -29.16 -20.94 0.11
C MET A 152 -29.22 -19.44 0.13
N ALA A 153 -30.05 -18.87 -0.77
CA ALA A 153 -30.34 -17.44 -0.77
C ALA A 153 -31.18 -17.07 0.47
N VAL A 154 -30.75 -16.03 1.15
CA VAL A 154 -31.41 -15.46 2.33
C VAL A 154 -31.75 -14.01 2.05
N THR A 155 -32.95 -13.62 2.45
CA THR A 155 -33.40 -12.22 2.40
C THR A 155 -33.66 -11.72 3.81
N ALA A 156 -32.99 -10.62 4.17
CA ALA A 156 -33.19 -9.93 5.44
C ALA A 156 -33.92 -8.61 5.22
N THR A 157 -34.84 -8.28 6.09
CA THR A 157 -35.53 -6.99 6.14
C THR A 157 -35.30 -6.35 7.51
N SER A 158 -35.31 -5.03 7.57
CA SER A 158 -35.15 -4.28 8.82
C SER A 158 -36.35 -3.38 9.06
N SER A 159 -36.80 -3.32 10.28
CA SER A 159 -37.86 -2.38 10.69
C SER A 159 -37.43 -0.90 10.59
N ALA A 160 -36.13 -0.64 10.59
CA ALA A 160 -35.56 0.71 10.40
C ALA A 160 -35.63 1.17 8.94
N TRP A 161 -35.62 0.23 7.97
CA TRP A 161 -35.75 0.47 6.53
C TRP A 161 -36.74 -0.52 5.92
N PRO A 162 -38.04 -0.27 6.08
CA PRO A 162 -39.09 -1.24 5.68
C PRO A 162 -39.16 -1.48 4.17
N ASP A 163 -38.71 -0.52 3.36
CA ASP A 163 -38.70 -0.58 1.90
C ASP A 163 -37.41 -1.17 1.32
N GLN A 164 -36.45 -1.57 2.17
CA GLN A 164 -35.18 -2.17 1.73
C GLN A 164 -35.09 -3.64 2.14
N SER A 165 -34.75 -4.47 1.18
CA SER A 165 -34.41 -5.87 1.41
C SER A 165 -32.93 -6.11 1.13
N PHE A 166 -32.29 -6.85 2.02
CA PHE A 166 -30.88 -7.22 1.91
C PHE A 166 -30.82 -8.70 1.52
N SER A 167 -30.20 -8.99 0.38
CA SER A 167 -29.99 -10.36 -0.07
C SER A 167 -28.63 -10.88 0.37
N GLY A 168 -28.57 -12.09 0.82
CA GLY A 168 -27.34 -12.78 1.25
C GLY A 168 -27.37 -14.25 0.87
N VAL A 169 -26.30 -14.94 1.19
CA VAL A 169 -26.15 -16.38 1.01
C VAL A 169 -25.76 -17.00 2.33
N LEU A 170 -26.37 -18.13 2.67
CA LEU A 170 -26.03 -18.91 3.85
C LEU A 170 -24.66 -19.58 3.65
N GLU A 171 -23.72 -19.32 4.56
CA GLU A 171 -22.40 -19.97 4.61
C GLU A 171 -22.39 -21.20 5.52
#